data_024709ad2b5bfb7b742071599f2a5058
#
_entry.id   024709ad2b5bfb7b742071599f2a5058
#
_cell.length_a   1.000
_cell.length_b   1.000
_cell.length_c   1.000
_cell.angle_alpha   90.00
_cell.angle_beta   90.00
_cell.angle_gamma   90.00
#
_symmetry.space_group_name_H-M   'P 1'
#
loop_
_entity.id
_entity.type
_entity.pdbx_description
1 polymer ?
#
loop_
_entity_poly.entity_id
_entity_poly.type
_entity_poly.pdbx_seq_one_letter_code
_entity_poly.pdbx_strand_id
1 'polypeptide(L)'
;DRDWSSDVCSSDLADSSKQISDVENLIARGCDALIILAYDADAISPAISRAKAEGIPVVGYDRLIEDPYAFYLTFDNKEVGRLQAREVFKVKPAGNYVFIKGSPTDPNADFLHAGQLEVLKKAMDAGKIKNVGEQYTEGWKPEVAQKNMEQILTANNNRVDAVVASNDGTAGGVVAALTAQGMEGITPVSGQDGDHAALNRVAKGTQTVSVWKDARELGKAAADIAVALANGKKAVNAIKWSGGPKGVEMDAILLKPVPITRNNLDEVITAGWVKKQVVCQGVDPANAPAA
;
A
#
# COMPACT_ATOMS: atom_id res chain seq x y z
N ASP A 1 -28.94 24.72 3.37
CA ASP A 1 -27.50 24.92 3.14
C ASP A 1 -26.75 24.44 4.40
N ARG A 2 -26.35 23.16 4.43
CA ARG A 2 -25.41 22.66 5.45
C ARG A 2 -24.01 22.98 4.94
N ASP A 3 -23.29 23.75 5.74
CA ASP A 3 -21.89 24.07 5.50
C ASP A 3 -21.07 22.76 5.61
N TRP A 4 -20.55 22.28 4.47
CA TRP A 4 -19.66 21.13 4.41
C TRP A 4 -18.26 21.57 4.85
N SER A 5 -18.11 21.97 6.11
CA SER A 5 -16.78 22.09 6.69
C SER A 5 -16.22 20.69 6.86
N SER A 6 -15.36 20.28 5.96
CA SER A 6 -14.55 19.08 6.10
C SER A 6 -13.57 19.31 7.24
N ASP A 7 -13.97 19.05 8.46
CA ASP A 7 -13.04 18.84 9.57
C ASP A 7 -12.31 17.52 9.27
N VAL A 8 -11.28 17.61 8.43
CA VAL A 8 -10.26 16.58 8.35
C VAL A 8 -9.48 16.67 9.66
N CYS A 9 -9.96 15.99 10.68
CA CYS A 9 -9.14 15.70 11.84
C CYS A 9 -8.02 14.78 11.34
N SER A 10 -6.83 15.34 11.12
CA SER A 10 -5.61 14.57 11.03
C SER A 10 -5.36 14.00 12.42
N SER A 11 -5.93 12.85 12.72
CA SER A 11 -5.53 12.05 13.87
C SER A 11 -4.08 11.62 13.63
N ASP A 12 -3.27 11.69 14.68
CA ASP A 12 -1.97 11.02 14.67
C ASP A 12 -2.24 9.53 14.42
N LEU A 13 -1.97 9.06 13.19
CA LEU A 13 -2.30 7.72 12.71
C LEU A 13 -1.54 6.60 13.45
N ALA A 14 -0.88 6.91 14.57
CA ALA A 14 -0.08 5.98 15.35
C ALA A 14 -0.79 5.47 16.62
N ASP A 15 -2.06 5.81 16.84
CA ASP A 15 -2.80 5.45 18.06
C ASP A 15 -4.23 5.00 17.75
N SER A 16 -4.50 3.71 17.91
CA SER A 16 -5.82 3.11 17.70
C SER A 16 -6.87 3.67 18.66
N SER A 17 -6.50 3.95 19.90
CA SER A 17 -7.43 4.47 20.91
C SER A 17 -7.87 5.88 20.56
N LYS A 18 -6.92 6.70 20.08
CA LYS A 18 -7.23 8.04 19.59
C LYS A 18 -8.14 8.00 18.37
N GLN A 19 -7.88 7.11 17.40
CA GLN A 19 -8.72 6.96 16.21
C GLN A 19 -10.16 6.57 16.59
N ILE A 20 -10.33 5.63 17.52
CA ILE A 20 -11.66 5.23 18.01
C ILE A 20 -12.38 6.45 18.62
N SER A 21 -11.71 7.20 19.51
CA SER A 21 -12.27 8.40 20.13
C SER A 21 -12.65 9.48 19.11
N ASP A 22 -11.82 9.68 18.08
CA ASP A 22 -12.11 10.63 17.00
C ASP A 22 -13.36 10.22 16.20
N VAL A 23 -13.51 8.92 15.88
CA VAL A 23 -14.71 8.39 15.21
C VAL A 23 -15.95 8.54 16.08
N GLU A 24 -15.87 8.25 17.38
CA GLU A 24 -16.98 8.44 18.33
C GLU A 24 -17.40 9.93 18.41
N ASN A 25 -16.43 10.84 18.42
CA ASN A 25 -16.71 12.28 18.38
C ASN A 25 -17.41 12.71 17.09
N LEU A 26 -17.02 12.19 15.93
CA LEU A 26 -17.69 12.46 14.65
C LEU A 26 -19.14 11.94 14.66
N ILE A 27 -19.37 10.74 15.18
CA ILE A 27 -20.71 10.17 15.37
C ILE A 27 -21.56 11.08 16.27
N ALA A 28 -21.01 11.51 17.42
CA ALA A 28 -21.73 12.38 18.36
C ALA A 28 -22.09 13.75 17.77
N ARG A 29 -21.30 14.23 16.79
CA ARG A 29 -21.55 15.47 16.05
C ARG A 29 -22.61 15.32 14.95
N GLY A 30 -23.09 14.09 14.68
CA GLY A 30 -24.15 13.81 13.72
C GLY A 30 -23.69 13.82 12.27
N CYS A 31 -22.54 13.23 11.96
CA CYS A 31 -22.10 13.05 10.59
C CYS A 31 -23.03 12.10 9.81
N ASP A 32 -23.19 12.33 8.51
CA ASP A 32 -24.09 11.54 7.65
C ASP A 32 -23.40 10.26 7.10
N ALA A 33 -22.07 10.20 7.09
CA ALA A 33 -21.26 9.03 6.69
C ALA A 33 -19.85 9.15 7.27
N LEU A 34 -19.16 8.01 7.37
CA LEU A 34 -17.76 7.93 7.81
C LEU A 34 -16.89 7.31 6.71
N ILE A 35 -15.73 7.92 6.46
CA ILE A 35 -14.65 7.36 5.64
C ILE A 35 -13.48 7.12 6.59
N ILE A 36 -13.09 5.86 6.77
CA ILE A 36 -12.12 5.45 7.79
C ILE A 36 -10.94 4.70 7.13
N LEU A 37 -9.73 5.23 7.27
CA LEU A 37 -8.47 4.52 7.07
C LEU A 37 -8.07 3.89 8.40
N ALA A 38 -8.43 2.63 8.65
CA ALA A 38 -8.17 1.99 9.94
C ALA A 38 -6.66 1.85 10.21
N TYR A 39 -6.21 2.34 11.36
CA TYR A 39 -4.84 2.11 11.81
C TYR A 39 -4.61 0.64 12.19
N ASP A 40 -5.58 0.06 12.88
CA ASP A 40 -5.65 -1.35 13.25
C ASP A 40 -7.03 -1.90 12.86
N ALA A 41 -7.02 -2.94 12.03
CA ALA A 41 -8.23 -3.52 11.42
C ALA A 41 -9.18 -4.15 12.44
N ASP A 42 -8.66 -4.65 13.57
CA ASP A 42 -9.46 -5.27 14.61
C ASP A 42 -9.86 -4.27 15.70
N ALA A 43 -8.97 -3.38 16.10
CA ALA A 43 -9.19 -2.42 17.16
C ALA A 43 -10.32 -1.42 16.83
N ILE A 44 -10.57 -1.12 15.55
CA ILE A 44 -11.61 -0.17 15.12
C ILE A 44 -13.05 -0.70 15.31
N SER A 45 -13.25 -2.01 15.53
CA SER A 45 -14.57 -2.67 15.58
C SER A 45 -15.58 -2.04 16.53
N PRO A 46 -15.23 -1.54 17.74
CA PRO A 46 -16.20 -0.85 18.61
C PRO A 46 -16.78 0.41 17.97
N ALA A 47 -15.96 1.20 17.28
CA ALA A 47 -16.40 2.41 16.59
C ALA A 47 -17.34 2.09 15.41
N ILE A 48 -17.09 0.99 14.68
CA ILE A 48 -17.98 0.51 13.60
C ILE A 48 -19.33 0.07 14.19
N SER A 49 -19.32 -0.65 15.31
CA SER A 49 -20.54 -1.06 16.01
C SER A 49 -21.35 0.16 16.47
N ARG A 50 -20.71 1.22 16.92
CA ARG A 50 -21.36 2.47 17.30
C ARG A 50 -21.97 3.18 16.09
N ALA A 51 -21.24 3.31 14.98
CA ALA A 51 -21.75 3.89 13.74
C ALA A 51 -22.99 3.13 13.24
N LYS A 52 -22.95 1.79 13.29
CA LYS A 52 -24.08 0.93 12.94
C LYS A 52 -25.31 1.18 13.81
N ALA A 53 -25.15 1.34 15.12
CA ALA A 53 -26.24 1.61 16.05
C ALA A 53 -26.93 2.94 15.76
N GLU A 54 -26.21 3.93 15.27
CA GLU A 54 -26.73 5.26 14.90
C GLU A 54 -27.16 5.32 13.42
N GLY A 55 -27.04 4.22 12.66
CA GLY A 55 -27.40 4.16 11.24
C GLY A 55 -26.47 4.94 10.30
N ILE A 56 -25.25 5.27 10.74
CA ILE A 56 -24.26 6.04 9.98
C ILE A 56 -23.43 5.09 9.12
N PRO A 57 -23.50 5.14 7.77
CA PRO A 57 -22.77 4.27 6.90
C PRO A 57 -21.24 4.49 7.00
N VAL A 58 -20.47 3.41 6.82
CA VAL A 58 -19.02 3.39 6.93
C VAL A 58 -18.39 2.93 5.62
N VAL A 59 -17.41 3.69 5.13
CA VAL A 59 -16.51 3.31 4.05
C VAL A 59 -15.12 3.02 4.64
N GLY A 60 -14.71 1.75 4.61
CA GLY A 60 -13.32 1.35 4.88
C GLY A 60 -12.46 1.76 3.68
N TYR A 61 -11.65 2.78 3.89
CA TYR A 61 -10.81 3.41 2.88
C TYR A 61 -9.43 2.79 2.88
N ASP A 62 -9.01 2.25 1.74
CA ASP A 62 -7.72 1.58 1.49
C ASP A 62 -7.48 0.33 2.35
N ARG A 63 -7.62 0.41 3.67
CA ARG A 63 -7.42 -0.69 4.60
C ARG A 63 -8.72 -1.41 4.92
N LEU A 64 -8.64 -2.73 5.05
CA LEU A 64 -9.80 -3.57 5.34
C LEU A 64 -10.34 -3.31 6.75
N ILE A 65 -11.63 -3.02 6.83
CA ILE A 65 -12.46 -3.13 8.03
C ILE A 65 -13.40 -4.29 7.77
N GLU A 66 -13.08 -5.49 8.28
CA GLU A 66 -13.81 -6.71 7.93
C GLU A 66 -15.10 -6.84 8.76
N ASP A 67 -16.08 -6.03 8.42
CA ASP A 67 -17.44 -5.99 8.99
C ASP A 67 -18.47 -5.88 7.86
N PRO A 68 -19.58 -6.66 7.87
CA PRO A 68 -20.59 -6.62 6.81
C PRO A 68 -21.32 -5.28 6.70
N TYR A 69 -21.19 -4.41 7.70
CA TYR A 69 -21.73 -3.05 7.69
C TYR A 69 -20.82 -2.05 6.96
N ALA A 70 -19.52 -2.32 6.88
CA ALA A 70 -18.57 -1.45 6.21
C ALA A 70 -18.52 -1.74 4.71
N PHE A 71 -18.49 -0.69 3.89
CA PHE A 71 -18.17 -0.79 2.47
C PHE A 71 -16.66 -0.81 2.30
N TYR A 72 -16.09 -1.77 1.57
CA TYR A 72 -14.65 -1.88 1.35
C TYR A 72 -14.23 -1.23 0.04
N LEU A 73 -13.46 -0.15 0.11
CA LEU A 73 -12.87 0.54 -1.04
C LEU A 73 -11.35 0.50 -0.96
N THR A 74 -10.71 -0.13 -1.93
CA THR A 74 -9.24 -0.24 -2.01
C THR A 74 -8.79 -0.50 -3.44
N PHE A 75 -7.49 -0.77 -3.65
CA PHE A 75 -6.94 -1.38 -4.87
C PHE A 75 -6.90 -2.91 -4.73
N ASP A 76 -6.78 -3.64 -5.86
CA ASP A 76 -6.52 -5.09 -5.80
C ASP A 76 -5.13 -5.36 -5.22
N ASN A 77 -5.06 -5.49 -3.90
CA ASN A 77 -3.80 -5.64 -3.17
C ASN A 77 -3.06 -6.94 -3.51
N LYS A 78 -3.78 -8.02 -3.87
CA LYS A 78 -3.12 -9.24 -4.37
C LYS A 78 -2.48 -9.00 -5.74
N GLU A 79 -3.14 -8.26 -6.64
CA GLU A 79 -2.54 -7.90 -7.92
C GLU A 79 -1.35 -6.95 -7.72
N VAL A 80 -1.42 -6.01 -6.77
CA VAL A 80 -0.24 -5.20 -6.40
C VAL A 80 0.94 -6.10 -6.06
N GLY A 81 0.75 -7.08 -5.18
CA GLY A 81 1.80 -8.03 -4.80
C GLY A 81 2.32 -8.84 -6.00
N ARG A 82 1.41 -9.31 -6.88
CA ARG A 82 1.81 -10.00 -8.11
C ARG A 82 2.66 -9.12 -9.03
N LEU A 83 2.28 -7.86 -9.21
CA LEU A 83 3.02 -6.90 -10.03
C LEU A 83 4.41 -6.62 -9.46
N GLN A 84 4.53 -6.40 -8.14
CA GLN A 84 5.80 -6.23 -7.44
C GLN A 84 6.74 -7.41 -7.70
N ALA A 85 6.25 -8.62 -7.43
CA ALA A 85 7.06 -9.82 -7.59
C ALA A 85 7.45 -10.10 -9.05
N ARG A 86 6.55 -9.85 -10.02
CA ARG A 86 6.84 -10.01 -11.45
C ARG A 86 7.98 -9.13 -11.90
N GLU A 87 7.98 -7.85 -11.52
CA GLU A 87 9.01 -6.91 -11.97
C GLU A 87 10.37 -7.22 -11.31
N VAL A 88 10.39 -7.59 -10.03
CA VAL A 88 11.63 -8.03 -9.36
C VAL A 88 12.13 -9.34 -9.97
N PHE A 89 11.25 -10.31 -10.22
CA PHE A 89 11.61 -11.61 -10.79
C PHE A 89 12.15 -11.52 -12.22
N LYS A 90 11.66 -10.59 -13.04
CA LYS A 90 12.21 -10.32 -14.38
C LYS A 90 13.68 -9.92 -14.32
N VAL A 91 14.05 -9.13 -13.32
CA VAL A 91 15.43 -8.67 -13.15
C VAL A 91 16.31 -9.75 -12.52
N LYS A 92 15.79 -10.48 -11.54
CA LYS A 92 16.54 -11.47 -10.77
C LYS A 92 15.74 -12.78 -10.64
N PRO A 93 15.78 -13.69 -11.64
CA PRO A 93 14.94 -14.89 -11.65
C PRO A 93 15.39 -16.02 -10.71
N ALA A 94 16.49 -15.81 -9.98
CA ALA A 94 17.03 -16.75 -9.01
C ALA A 94 17.90 -16.04 -7.98
N GLY A 95 18.03 -16.61 -6.79
CA GLY A 95 18.90 -16.10 -5.74
C GLY A 95 18.23 -15.99 -4.37
N ASN A 96 18.86 -15.26 -3.48
CA ASN A 96 18.42 -15.03 -2.11
C ASN A 96 17.47 -13.84 -2.07
N TYR A 97 16.21 -14.09 -1.77
CA TYR A 97 15.14 -13.09 -1.70
C TYR A 97 14.84 -12.71 -0.25
N VAL A 98 14.51 -11.44 -0.07
CA VAL A 98 14.02 -10.89 1.19
C VAL A 98 12.64 -10.31 0.98
N PHE A 99 11.74 -10.49 1.96
CA PHE A 99 10.40 -9.90 1.99
C PHE A 99 10.31 -8.90 3.14
N ILE A 100 10.16 -7.61 2.80
CA ILE A 100 9.89 -6.55 3.78
C ILE A 100 8.40 -6.23 3.69
N LYS A 101 7.62 -6.82 4.61
CA LYS A 101 6.17 -6.71 4.65
C LYS A 101 5.73 -5.39 5.29
N GLY A 102 4.45 -5.06 5.13
CA GLY A 102 3.83 -3.90 5.77
C GLY A 102 3.60 -4.08 7.28
N SER A 103 2.68 -3.28 7.85
CA SER A 103 2.32 -3.40 9.27
C SER A 103 1.55 -4.68 9.55
N PRO A 104 1.82 -5.37 10.67
CA PRO A 104 1.09 -6.58 11.04
C PRO A 104 -0.37 -6.32 11.42
N THR A 105 -0.75 -5.07 11.72
CA THR A 105 -2.13 -4.66 12.04
C THR A 105 -2.96 -4.27 10.81
N ASP A 106 -2.36 -4.37 9.62
CA ASP A 106 -3.00 -4.04 8.34
C ASP A 106 -3.03 -5.28 7.44
N PRO A 107 -4.22 -5.87 7.16
CA PRO A 107 -4.35 -7.04 6.29
C PRO A 107 -3.79 -6.86 4.88
N ASN A 108 -3.62 -5.61 4.41
CA ASN A 108 -2.99 -5.34 3.12
C ASN A 108 -1.57 -5.91 3.05
N ALA A 109 -0.83 -5.91 4.18
CA ALA A 109 0.51 -6.49 4.24
C ALA A 109 0.52 -7.97 3.82
N ASP A 110 -0.48 -8.74 4.26
CA ASP A 110 -0.60 -10.15 3.94
C ASP A 110 -1.22 -10.39 2.56
N PHE A 111 -2.14 -9.55 2.08
CA PHE A 111 -2.65 -9.62 0.71
C PHE A 111 -1.55 -9.39 -0.33
N LEU A 112 -0.72 -8.37 -0.11
CA LEU A 112 0.45 -8.10 -0.94
C LEU A 112 1.40 -9.30 -0.95
N HIS A 113 1.74 -9.81 0.24
CA HIS A 113 2.64 -10.95 0.37
C HIS A 113 2.08 -12.22 -0.27
N ALA A 114 0.79 -12.49 -0.12
CA ALA A 114 0.14 -13.60 -0.80
C ALA A 114 0.26 -13.48 -2.33
N GLY A 115 0.01 -12.28 -2.89
CA GLY A 115 0.21 -12.02 -4.32
C GLY A 115 1.66 -12.20 -4.77
N GLN A 116 2.63 -11.77 -3.95
CA GLN A 116 4.05 -11.97 -4.21
C GLN A 116 4.41 -13.45 -4.28
N LEU A 117 3.93 -14.24 -3.31
CA LEU A 117 4.16 -15.69 -3.27
C LEU A 117 3.49 -16.42 -4.43
N GLU A 118 2.30 -16.02 -4.89
CA GLU A 118 1.65 -16.62 -6.07
C GLU A 118 2.57 -16.58 -7.31
N VAL A 119 3.34 -15.52 -7.48
CA VAL A 119 4.28 -15.38 -8.61
C VAL A 119 5.58 -16.15 -8.37
N LEU A 120 6.11 -16.11 -7.15
CA LEU A 120 7.46 -16.64 -6.87
C LEU A 120 7.46 -18.09 -6.46
N LYS A 121 6.32 -18.66 -6.03
CA LYS A 121 6.21 -20.01 -5.48
C LYS A 121 6.84 -21.08 -6.36
N LYS A 122 6.60 -21.07 -7.67
CA LYS A 122 7.17 -22.07 -8.58
C LYS A 122 8.69 -22.05 -8.59
N ALA A 123 9.31 -20.87 -8.52
CA ALA A 123 10.76 -20.72 -8.47
C ALA A 123 11.33 -21.09 -7.10
N MET A 124 10.58 -20.81 -6.03
CA MET A 124 10.93 -21.21 -4.66
C MET A 124 10.85 -22.73 -4.50
N ASP A 125 9.78 -23.37 -4.95
CA ASP A 125 9.62 -24.84 -4.92
C ASP A 125 10.71 -25.57 -5.74
N ALA A 126 11.17 -24.94 -6.82
CA ALA A 126 12.27 -25.44 -7.64
C ALA A 126 13.67 -25.14 -7.05
N GLY A 127 13.77 -24.52 -5.88
CA GLY A 127 15.03 -24.14 -5.23
C GLY A 127 15.81 -23.04 -5.96
N LYS A 128 15.20 -22.37 -6.95
CA LYS A 128 15.84 -21.23 -7.64
C LYS A 128 15.85 -19.98 -6.81
N ILE A 129 14.81 -19.77 -6.01
CA ILE A 129 14.67 -18.66 -5.06
C ILE A 129 14.71 -19.20 -3.65
N LYS A 130 15.48 -18.57 -2.79
CA LYS A 130 15.55 -18.83 -1.35
C LYS A 130 15.03 -17.63 -0.60
N ASN A 131 14.02 -17.78 0.25
CA ASN A 131 13.67 -16.78 1.25
C ASN A 131 14.74 -16.79 2.35
N VAL A 132 15.52 -15.72 2.45
CA VAL A 132 16.60 -15.58 3.45
C VAL A 132 16.28 -14.54 4.51
N GLY A 133 15.11 -13.90 4.43
CA GLY A 133 14.62 -12.96 5.44
C GLY A 133 13.23 -12.48 5.13
N GLU A 134 12.39 -12.46 6.17
CA GLU A 134 11.01 -11.97 6.09
C GLU A 134 10.66 -11.26 7.38
N GLN A 135 10.25 -9.99 7.28
CA GLN A 135 9.93 -9.16 8.43
C GLN A 135 8.73 -8.27 8.17
N TYR A 136 7.86 -8.12 9.16
CA TYR A 136 6.86 -7.06 9.19
C TYR A 136 7.51 -5.72 9.54
N THR A 137 6.91 -4.65 9.04
CA THR A 137 7.34 -3.27 9.30
C THR A 137 6.25 -2.56 10.07
N GLU A 138 6.41 -2.45 11.37
CA GLU A 138 5.45 -1.81 12.27
C GLU A 138 5.11 -0.39 11.79
N GLY A 139 3.80 -0.12 11.66
CA GLY A 139 3.28 1.17 11.21
C GLY A 139 3.73 1.57 9.79
N TRP A 140 4.23 0.64 8.96
CA TRP A 140 4.78 0.91 7.62
C TRP A 140 5.98 1.88 7.63
N LYS A 141 6.66 2.06 8.76
CA LYS A 141 7.68 3.08 8.99
C LYS A 141 8.98 2.78 8.24
N PRO A 142 9.49 3.71 7.41
CA PRO A 142 10.72 3.50 6.64
C PRO A 142 11.95 3.16 7.50
N GLU A 143 12.06 3.79 8.69
CA GLU A 143 13.16 3.53 9.63
C GLU A 143 13.12 2.13 10.24
N VAL A 144 11.92 1.55 10.41
CA VAL A 144 11.77 0.16 10.84
C VAL A 144 12.17 -0.79 9.71
N ALA A 145 11.75 -0.49 8.47
CA ALA A 145 12.16 -1.26 7.29
C ALA A 145 13.68 -1.25 7.09
N GLN A 146 14.32 -0.08 7.27
CA GLN A 146 15.77 0.05 7.20
C GLN A 146 16.45 -0.84 8.23
N LYS A 147 16.06 -0.76 9.49
CA LYS A 147 16.60 -1.58 10.58
C LYS A 147 16.41 -3.08 10.31
N ASN A 148 15.24 -3.48 9.85
CA ASN A 148 14.95 -4.87 9.49
C ASN A 148 15.91 -5.34 8.37
N MET A 149 16.09 -4.53 7.33
CA MET A 149 16.98 -4.86 6.21
C MET A 149 18.45 -4.94 6.64
N GLU A 150 18.92 -4.02 7.48
CA GLU A 150 20.28 -4.04 8.03
C GLU A 150 20.56 -5.33 8.83
N GLN A 151 19.59 -5.78 9.63
CA GLN A 151 19.68 -7.04 10.37
C GLN A 151 19.74 -8.24 9.44
N ILE A 152 18.91 -8.27 8.38
CA ILE A 152 18.88 -9.35 7.40
C ILE A 152 20.19 -9.38 6.59
N LEU A 153 20.72 -8.23 6.17
CA LEU A 153 22.01 -8.13 5.48
C LEU A 153 23.14 -8.70 6.33
N THR A 154 23.19 -8.32 7.61
CA THR A 154 24.18 -8.82 8.56
C THR A 154 24.09 -10.34 8.74
N ALA A 155 22.87 -10.87 8.96
CA ALA A 155 22.63 -12.29 9.16
C ALA A 155 23.00 -13.15 7.93
N ASN A 156 22.96 -12.56 6.75
CA ASN A 156 23.25 -13.24 5.48
C ASN A 156 24.61 -12.87 4.88
N ASN A 157 25.49 -12.15 5.60
CA ASN A 157 26.77 -11.66 5.10
C ASN A 157 26.61 -10.90 3.76
N ASN A 158 25.63 -10.03 3.67
CA ASN A 158 25.24 -9.26 2.47
C ASN A 158 24.87 -10.11 1.25
N ARG A 159 24.57 -11.40 1.41
CA ARG A 159 24.17 -12.28 0.30
C ARG A 159 22.65 -12.19 0.08
N VAL A 160 22.21 -11.04 -0.38
CA VAL A 160 20.81 -10.75 -0.76
C VAL A 160 20.81 -10.34 -2.23
N ASP A 161 20.02 -11.05 -3.03
CA ASP A 161 19.95 -10.88 -4.48
C ASP A 161 18.75 -10.04 -4.93
N ALA A 162 17.65 -10.02 -4.14
CA ALA A 162 16.46 -9.25 -4.44
C ALA A 162 15.66 -8.95 -3.17
N VAL A 163 14.96 -7.83 -3.15
CA VAL A 163 14.05 -7.46 -2.04
C VAL A 163 12.66 -7.15 -2.59
N VAL A 164 11.66 -7.85 -2.08
CA VAL A 164 10.26 -7.54 -2.33
C VAL A 164 9.73 -6.75 -1.14
N ALA A 165 9.80 -5.42 -1.25
CA ALA A 165 9.30 -4.49 -0.27
C ALA A 165 7.85 -4.12 -0.60
N SER A 166 7.00 -4.02 0.43
CA SER A 166 5.56 -3.93 0.25
C SER A 166 5.08 -2.55 -0.19
N ASN A 167 5.76 -1.45 0.21
CA ASN A 167 5.42 -0.12 -0.27
C ASN A 167 6.65 0.76 -0.50
N ASP A 168 6.45 1.97 -0.98
CA ASP A 168 7.52 2.90 -1.34
C ASP A 168 8.24 3.47 -0.12
N GLY A 169 7.54 3.63 0.99
CA GLY A 169 8.14 4.02 2.27
C GLY A 169 9.12 2.95 2.76
N THR A 170 8.66 1.69 2.84
CA THR A 170 9.52 0.55 3.25
C THR A 170 10.64 0.31 2.24
N ALA A 171 10.38 0.46 0.93
CA ALA A 171 11.42 0.42 -0.11
C ALA A 171 12.50 1.49 0.09
N GLY A 172 12.10 2.69 0.54
CA GLY A 172 13.06 3.76 0.88
C GLY A 172 14.01 3.36 1.99
N GLY A 173 13.49 2.75 3.05
CA GLY A 173 14.32 2.20 4.15
C GLY A 173 15.24 1.07 3.68
N VAL A 174 14.72 0.15 2.85
CA VAL A 174 15.51 -0.92 2.22
C VAL A 174 16.65 -0.35 1.38
N VAL A 175 16.36 0.61 0.50
CA VAL A 175 17.39 1.24 -0.35
C VAL A 175 18.45 1.93 0.49
N ALA A 176 18.08 2.61 1.59
CA ALA A 176 19.06 3.22 2.49
C ALA A 176 20.01 2.18 3.11
N ALA A 177 19.49 1.02 3.56
CA ALA A 177 20.29 -0.07 4.08
C ALA A 177 21.23 -0.69 3.01
N LEU A 178 20.72 -0.85 1.78
CA LEU A 178 21.51 -1.35 0.64
C LEU A 178 22.62 -0.37 0.24
N THR A 179 22.32 0.94 0.23
CA THR A 179 23.31 2.01 -0.07
C THR A 179 24.48 1.96 0.91
N ALA A 180 24.21 1.77 2.20
CA ALA A 180 25.25 1.66 3.22
C ALA A 180 26.21 0.47 2.99
N GLN A 181 25.79 -0.52 2.20
CA GLN A 181 26.59 -1.70 1.83
C GLN A 181 27.09 -1.67 0.38
N GLY A 182 26.87 -0.57 -0.36
CA GLY A 182 27.25 -0.46 -1.77
C GLY A 182 26.45 -1.38 -2.71
N MET A 183 25.25 -1.77 -2.32
CA MET A 183 24.37 -2.70 -3.05
C MET A 183 23.21 -2.01 -3.76
N GLU A 184 23.07 -0.69 -3.65
CA GLU A 184 22.02 0.07 -4.34
C GLU A 184 22.13 -0.05 -5.86
N GLY A 185 21.00 -0.15 -6.55
CA GLY A 185 20.96 -0.32 -8.00
C GLY A 185 21.43 -1.69 -8.52
N ILE A 186 22.04 -2.51 -7.67
CA ILE A 186 22.45 -3.90 -7.97
C ILE A 186 21.37 -4.87 -7.53
N THR A 187 20.82 -4.66 -6.33
CA THR A 187 19.76 -5.46 -5.76
C THR A 187 18.40 -4.85 -6.15
N PRO A 188 17.56 -5.53 -6.96
CA PRO A 188 16.22 -5.04 -7.32
C PRO A 188 15.34 -4.93 -6.08
N VAL A 189 14.56 -3.84 -6.01
CA VAL A 189 13.64 -3.52 -4.91
C VAL A 189 12.29 -3.14 -5.47
N SER A 190 11.21 -3.72 -4.95
CA SER A 190 9.84 -3.30 -5.28
C SER A 190 9.29 -2.26 -4.30
N GLY A 191 8.19 -1.63 -4.68
CA GLY A 191 7.38 -0.77 -3.85
C GLY A 191 5.97 -0.64 -4.40
N GLN A 192 5.12 0.15 -3.74
CA GLN A 192 3.80 0.58 -4.21
C GLN A 192 3.52 1.99 -3.71
N ASP A 193 2.47 2.59 -4.22
CA ASP A 193 1.81 3.86 -3.97
C ASP A 193 2.13 4.93 -5.02
N GLY A 194 3.29 4.90 -5.67
CA GLY A 194 3.72 5.92 -6.62
C GLY A 194 4.23 7.17 -5.93
N ASP A 195 4.88 7.03 -4.78
CA ASP A 195 5.47 8.15 -4.07
C ASP A 195 6.49 8.89 -4.94
N HIS A 196 6.49 10.21 -4.89
CA HIS A 196 7.38 11.02 -5.72
C HIS A 196 8.87 10.66 -5.52
N ALA A 197 9.27 10.40 -4.27
CA ALA A 197 10.63 9.95 -3.97
C ALA A 197 10.93 8.56 -4.54
N ALA A 198 9.94 7.67 -4.56
CA ALA A 198 10.09 6.34 -5.16
C ALA A 198 10.17 6.40 -6.68
N LEU A 199 9.36 7.23 -7.34
CA LEU A 199 9.44 7.46 -8.77
C LEU A 199 10.82 8.01 -9.19
N ASN A 200 11.42 8.87 -8.36
CA ASN A 200 12.81 9.30 -8.55
C ASN A 200 13.81 8.14 -8.36
N ARG A 201 13.61 7.26 -7.34
CA ARG A 201 14.44 6.06 -7.17
C ARG A 201 14.30 5.09 -8.35
N VAL A 202 13.08 4.96 -8.90
CA VAL A 202 12.83 4.18 -10.13
C VAL A 202 13.61 4.77 -11.30
N ALA A 203 13.55 6.09 -11.51
CA ALA A 203 14.30 6.78 -12.55
C ALA A 203 15.84 6.60 -12.40
N LYS A 204 16.34 6.66 -11.18
CA LYS A 204 17.76 6.41 -10.86
C LYS A 204 18.15 4.92 -10.98
N GLY A 205 17.20 4.00 -10.94
CA GLY A 205 17.42 2.55 -10.96
C GLY A 205 17.77 1.95 -9.60
N THR A 206 17.60 2.67 -8.51
CA THR A 206 17.77 2.18 -7.14
C THR A 206 16.51 1.51 -6.58
N GLN A 207 15.37 1.66 -7.28
CA GLN A 207 14.14 0.90 -7.09
C GLN A 207 13.67 0.37 -8.45
N THR A 208 13.20 -0.87 -8.52
CA THR A 208 12.84 -1.53 -9.79
C THR A 208 11.44 -1.15 -10.25
N VAL A 209 10.50 -1.08 -9.32
CA VAL A 209 9.10 -0.81 -9.58
C VAL A 209 8.46 -0.08 -8.40
N SER A 210 7.58 0.86 -8.69
CA SER A 210 6.56 1.33 -7.77
C SER A 210 5.19 1.01 -8.38
N VAL A 211 4.40 0.19 -7.71
CA VAL A 211 3.05 -0.10 -8.18
C VAL A 211 2.15 1.07 -7.79
N TRP A 212 1.83 1.90 -8.77
CA TRP A 212 1.08 3.13 -8.57
C TRP A 212 -0.38 2.83 -8.22
N LYS A 213 -0.82 3.46 -7.14
CA LYS A 213 -2.18 3.51 -6.63
C LYS A 213 -2.62 4.98 -6.67
N ASP A 214 -3.40 5.38 -7.67
CA ASP A 214 -3.82 6.79 -7.78
C ASP A 214 -4.78 7.17 -6.65
N ALA A 215 -4.26 7.81 -5.61
CA ALA A 215 -5.04 8.23 -4.45
C ALA A 215 -6.13 9.26 -4.79
N ARG A 216 -6.05 9.93 -5.95
CA ARG A 216 -7.10 10.86 -6.43
C ARG A 216 -8.33 10.09 -6.86
N GLU A 217 -8.15 8.95 -7.54
CA GLU A 217 -9.27 8.04 -7.90
C GLU A 217 -9.88 7.42 -6.65
N LEU A 218 -9.04 6.95 -5.73
CA LEU A 218 -9.49 6.37 -4.48
C LEU A 218 -10.30 7.38 -3.65
N GLY A 219 -9.79 8.60 -3.48
CA GLY A 219 -10.46 9.67 -2.74
C GLY A 219 -11.78 10.08 -3.37
N LYS A 220 -11.82 10.22 -4.71
CA LYS A 220 -13.06 10.50 -5.43
C LYS A 220 -14.08 9.40 -5.23
N ALA A 221 -13.68 8.14 -5.42
CA ALA A 221 -14.57 7.00 -5.21
C ALA A 221 -15.10 6.93 -3.77
N ALA A 222 -14.27 7.23 -2.76
CA ALA A 222 -14.67 7.25 -1.36
C ALA A 222 -15.77 8.28 -1.11
N ALA A 223 -15.61 9.49 -1.64
CA ALA A 223 -16.63 10.54 -1.51
C ALA A 223 -17.94 10.16 -2.22
N ASP A 224 -17.85 9.65 -3.47
CA ASP A 224 -19.02 9.24 -4.23
C ASP A 224 -19.80 8.12 -3.52
N ILE A 225 -19.08 7.12 -2.94
CA ILE A 225 -19.66 6.02 -2.17
C ILE A 225 -20.31 6.54 -0.89
N ALA A 226 -19.60 7.36 -0.10
CA ALA A 226 -20.11 7.90 1.15
C ALA A 226 -21.42 8.69 0.94
N VAL A 227 -21.44 9.56 -0.08
CA VAL A 227 -22.65 10.32 -0.46
C VAL A 227 -23.78 9.40 -0.90
N ALA A 228 -23.50 8.36 -1.68
CA ALA A 228 -24.53 7.40 -2.10
C ALA A 228 -25.15 6.68 -0.89
N LEU A 229 -24.31 6.15 0.00
CA LEU A 229 -24.74 5.42 1.19
C LEU A 229 -25.52 6.32 2.17
N ALA A 230 -25.07 7.56 2.40
CA ALA A 230 -25.78 8.55 3.23
C ALA A 230 -27.19 8.87 2.70
N ASN A 231 -27.39 8.76 1.39
CA ASN A 231 -28.71 8.94 0.74
C ASN A 231 -29.50 7.62 0.60
N GLY A 232 -29.10 6.55 1.28
CA GLY A 232 -29.75 5.24 1.20
C GLY A 232 -29.63 4.54 -0.16
N LYS A 233 -28.68 4.95 -0.99
CA LYS A 233 -28.44 4.38 -2.32
C LYS A 233 -27.30 3.37 -2.27
N LYS A 234 -27.28 2.41 -3.21
CA LYS A 234 -26.15 1.51 -3.41
C LYS A 234 -25.03 2.22 -4.19
N ALA A 235 -23.80 1.88 -3.85
CA ALA A 235 -22.64 2.31 -4.65
C ALA A 235 -22.69 1.64 -6.03
N VAL A 236 -22.39 2.41 -7.07
CA VAL A 236 -22.32 1.92 -8.46
C VAL A 236 -21.08 1.05 -8.64
N ASN A 237 -21.21 -0.05 -9.37
CA ASN A 237 -20.14 -1.02 -9.63
C ASN A 237 -19.60 -1.78 -8.40
N ALA A 238 -20.34 -1.78 -7.29
CA ALA A 238 -19.99 -2.60 -6.14
C ALA A 238 -20.08 -4.10 -6.48
N ILE A 239 -19.14 -4.86 -5.98
CA ILE A 239 -19.10 -6.33 -6.04
C ILE A 239 -19.28 -6.91 -4.64
N LYS A 240 -19.70 -8.17 -4.56
CA LYS A 240 -19.60 -8.93 -3.30
C LYS A 240 -18.18 -9.48 -3.18
N TRP A 241 -17.57 -9.25 -2.03
CA TRP A 241 -16.20 -9.64 -1.75
C TRP A 241 -16.10 -10.28 -0.36
N SER A 242 -15.38 -11.39 -0.26
CA SER A 242 -15.18 -12.15 0.97
C SER A 242 -13.74 -12.67 1.11
N GLY A 243 -12.79 -11.95 0.49
CA GLY A 243 -11.38 -12.35 0.46
C GLY A 243 -10.58 -12.01 1.72
N GLY A 244 -11.23 -11.49 2.77
CA GLY A 244 -10.60 -11.16 4.05
C GLY A 244 -10.28 -12.39 4.90
N PRO A 245 -9.44 -12.22 5.95
CA PRO A 245 -9.02 -13.31 6.82
C PRO A 245 -10.18 -13.95 7.61
N LYS A 246 -11.28 -13.21 7.85
CA LYS A 246 -12.48 -13.72 8.54
C LYS A 246 -13.53 -14.27 7.57
N GLY A 247 -13.36 -14.09 6.25
CA GLY A 247 -14.29 -14.53 5.21
C GLY A 247 -15.64 -13.83 5.22
N VAL A 248 -15.71 -12.63 5.78
CA VAL A 248 -16.95 -11.84 5.84
C VAL A 248 -17.31 -11.31 4.46
N GLU A 249 -18.55 -11.55 4.01
CA GLU A 249 -19.04 -10.97 2.76
C GLU A 249 -19.37 -9.48 2.94
N MET A 250 -18.79 -8.64 2.08
CA MET A 250 -18.91 -7.19 2.09
C MET A 250 -19.22 -6.67 0.70
N ASP A 251 -19.82 -5.49 0.60
CA ASP A 251 -19.83 -4.74 -0.65
C ASP A 251 -18.46 -4.05 -0.83
N ALA A 252 -17.86 -4.18 -2.02
CA ALA A 252 -16.52 -3.65 -2.26
C ALA A 252 -16.36 -3.06 -3.66
N ILE A 253 -15.39 -2.15 -3.79
CA ILE A 253 -14.79 -1.74 -5.06
C ILE A 253 -13.27 -1.90 -4.94
N LEU A 254 -12.69 -2.65 -5.89
CA LEU A 254 -11.24 -2.84 -5.99
C LEU A 254 -10.74 -2.10 -7.24
N LEU A 255 -9.98 -1.03 -7.04
CA LEU A 255 -9.38 -0.26 -8.12
C LEU A 255 -8.18 -1.01 -8.71
N LYS A 256 -7.86 -0.70 -9.96
CA LYS A 256 -6.77 -1.36 -10.69
C LYS A 256 -5.43 -0.65 -10.41
N PRO A 257 -4.41 -1.34 -9.90
CA PRO A 257 -3.06 -0.78 -9.75
C PRO A 257 -2.29 -0.81 -11.09
N VAL A 258 -1.27 0.06 -11.21
CA VAL A 258 -0.41 0.15 -12.40
C VAL A 258 1.06 0.04 -12.01
N PRO A 259 1.83 -0.93 -12.53
CA PRO A 259 3.26 -1.03 -12.24
C PRO A 259 4.04 0.04 -12.99
N ILE A 260 4.71 0.92 -12.26
CA ILE A 260 5.58 1.94 -12.83
C ILE A 260 7.04 1.50 -12.68
N THR A 261 7.66 1.34 -13.82
CA THR A 261 9.07 1.01 -13.97
C THR A 261 9.78 2.15 -14.72
N ARG A 262 11.09 2.04 -14.92
CA ARG A 262 11.83 3.03 -15.72
C ARG A 262 11.26 3.19 -17.14
N ASN A 263 10.61 2.15 -17.70
CA ASN A 263 10.14 2.14 -19.08
C ASN A 263 8.83 2.92 -19.31
N ASN A 264 8.10 3.26 -18.26
CA ASN A 264 6.79 3.91 -18.33
C ASN A 264 6.58 5.01 -17.28
N LEU A 265 7.66 5.66 -16.84
CA LEU A 265 7.59 6.81 -15.92
C LEU A 265 6.81 8.01 -16.51
N ASP A 266 6.70 8.10 -17.82
CA ASP A 266 5.89 9.09 -18.53
C ASP A 266 4.40 8.96 -18.23
N GLU A 267 3.88 7.77 -17.88
CA GLU A 267 2.48 7.56 -17.53
C GLU A 267 2.08 8.43 -16.33
N VAL A 268 2.87 8.41 -15.25
CA VAL A 268 2.58 9.20 -14.03
C VAL A 268 2.83 10.70 -14.22
N ILE A 269 3.75 11.07 -15.11
CA ILE A 269 4.01 12.48 -15.49
C ILE A 269 2.83 13.01 -16.31
N THR A 270 2.43 12.29 -17.34
CA THR A 270 1.30 12.66 -18.23
C THR A 270 -0.02 12.70 -17.47
N ALA A 271 -0.23 11.79 -16.51
CA ALA A 271 -1.39 11.80 -15.63
C ALA A 271 -1.39 12.99 -14.65
N GLY A 272 -0.32 13.81 -14.60
CA GLY A 272 -0.19 14.93 -13.67
C GLY A 272 -0.06 14.51 -12.22
N TRP A 273 0.37 13.25 -11.96
CA TRP A 273 0.63 12.75 -10.62
C TRP A 273 1.91 13.36 -10.04
N VAL A 274 2.94 13.44 -10.84
CA VAL A 274 4.25 13.97 -10.46
C VAL A 274 4.83 14.86 -11.57
N LYS A 275 5.59 15.89 -11.19
CA LYS A 275 6.29 16.73 -12.17
C LYS A 275 7.57 16.02 -12.65
N LYS A 276 7.87 16.08 -13.97
CA LYS A 276 9.09 15.54 -14.57
C LYS A 276 10.36 15.97 -13.81
N GLN A 277 10.44 17.23 -13.41
CA GLN A 277 11.59 17.75 -12.65
C GLN A 277 11.86 16.99 -11.35
N VAL A 278 10.79 16.55 -10.65
CA VAL A 278 10.91 15.77 -9.42
C VAL A 278 11.43 14.37 -9.73
N VAL A 279 10.87 13.72 -10.74
CA VAL A 279 11.30 12.38 -11.19
C VAL A 279 12.75 12.40 -11.64
N CYS A 280 13.16 13.43 -12.38
CA CYS A 280 14.50 13.51 -12.98
C CYS A 280 15.57 14.10 -12.08
N GLN A 281 15.27 14.45 -10.83
CA GLN A 281 16.26 15.04 -9.93
C GLN A 281 17.45 14.10 -9.68
N GLY A 282 18.66 14.49 -10.14
CA GLY A 282 19.89 13.70 -10.02
C GLY A 282 19.89 12.42 -10.86
N VAL A 283 19.06 12.35 -11.89
CA VAL A 283 19.03 11.27 -12.89
C VAL A 283 19.95 11.65 -14.04
N ASP A 284 20.75 10.68 -14.53
CA ASP A 284 21.52 10.87 -15.76
C ASP A 284 20.56 11.20 -16.92
N PRO A 285 20.82 12.26 -17.71
CA PRO A 285 19.98 12.64 -18.84
C PRO A 285 19.69 11.49 -19.84
N ALA A 286 20.61 10.55 -19.99
CA ALA A 286 20.44 9.36 -20.83
C ALA A 286 19.36 8.39 -20.29
N ASN A 287 18.99 8.50 -19.02
CA ASN A 287 18.01 7.66 -18.34
C ASN A 287 16.72 8.42 -17.98
N ALA A 288 16.63 9.70 -18.32
CA ALA A 288 15.46 10.50 -18.02
C ALA A 288 14.26 10.07 -18.90
N PRO A 289 13.01 10.04 -18.38
CA PRO A 289 11.83 9.77 -19.16
C PRO A 289 11.64 10.82 -20.28
N ALA A 290 11.07 10.40 -21.41
CA ALA A 290 10.89 11.24 -22.59
C ALA A 290 9.86 12.37 -22.38
N ALA A 291 8.83 12.15 -21.54
CA ALA A 291 7.71 13.08 -21.31
C ALA A 291 8.10 14.32 -20.49
#